data_1a78fcd51fb1de5bd82a840f6e7032a6
#
_entry.id   1a78fcd51fb1de5bd82a840f6e7032a6
#
_cell.length_a   1.000
_cell.length_b   1.000
_cell.length_c   1.000
_cell.angle_alpha   90.00
_cell.angle_beta   90.00
_cell.angle_gamma   90.00
#
_symmetry.space_group_name_H-M   'P 1'
#
loop_
_entity.id
_entity.type
_entity.pdbx_description
1 polymer ?
#
loop_
_entity_poly.entity_id
_entity_poly.type
_entity_poly.pdbx_seq_one_letter_code
_entity_poly.pdbx_strand_id
1 'polypeptide(L)'
;MPDNEPMDHVRRNRTIWDAWAPDWFERGEHAWAKTEPCWGIHQIPESEVGLLERFSQGKVIELGCGTGYVSAWLSRLGGYPIGVDNSRAQLTSARQLQSQFDLHFPLLHADAEQLPFIDESFDFAISEYGAAIWCDPYQWIPEAARVLRPGGRLVFLGNSTQVMLSVPDDDGPATTLLQRPQFGMHKMEWDDDPGVEFHLSHGDRIRLLRQSGFEVEELIELYPSSDSSESPYTYVTLDWARKWPAEEAWIVRKT
;
A
#
# COMPACT_ATOMS: atom_id res chain seq x y z
N MET A 1 -0.86 20.23 26.63
CA MET A 1 -1.05 19.35 25.46
C MET A 1 -0.03 18.25 25.65
N PRO A 2 -0.35 16.97 25.72
CA PRO A 2 0.67 15.94 25.70
C PRO A 2 1.39 16.07 24.35
N ASP A 3 2.73 16.03 24.38
CA ASP A 3 3.59 16.02 23.22
C ASP A 3 3.18 14.85 22.33
N ASN A 4 2.63 15.15 21.16
CA ASN A 4 2.22 14.17 20.17
C ASN A 4 3.48 13.80 19.37
N GLU A 5 4.49 13.20 20.04
CA GLU A 5 5.63 12.64 19.34
C GLU A 5 5.13 11.45 18.49
N PRO A 6 5.50 11.39 17.21
CA PRO A 6 5.18 10.24 16.36
C PRO A 6 5.65 8.95 17.02
N MET A 7 4.88 7.88 16.88
CA MET A 7 5.31 6.55 17.33
C MET A 7 6.68 6.20 16.73
N ASP A 8 7.45 5.39 17.40
CA ASP A 8 8.85 5.13 16.99
C ASP A 8 8.96 4.61 15.55
N HIS A 9 8.06 3.69 15.13
CA HIS A 9 8.04 3.14 13.76
C HIS A 9 7.74 4.23 12.70
N VAL A 10 6.85 5.18 13.00
CA VAL A 10 6.51 6.27 12.06
C VAL A 10 7.75 7.12 11.75
N ARG A 11 8.56 7.41 12.78
CA ARG A 11 9.79 8.19 12.63
C ARG A 11 10.89 7.39 11.92
N ARG A 12 11.05 6.11 12.25
CA ARG A 12 12.00 5.20 11.60
C ARG A 12 11.68 5.07 10.12
N ASN A 13 10.45 4.72 9.78
CA ASN A 13 10.00 4.55 8.40
C ASN A 13 10.13 5.84 7.59
N ARG A 14 9.81 7.01 8.18
CA ARG A 14 10.06 8.32 7.54
C ARG A 14 11.52 8.50 7.15
N THR A 15 12.44 8.23 8.09
CA THR A 15 13.89 8.41 7.85
C THR A 15 14.37 7.53 6.71
N ILE A 16 13.89 6.30 6.64
CA ILE A 16 14.28 5.32 5.62
C ILE A 16 13.72 5.71 4.26
N TRP A 17 12.44 6.03 4.20
CA TRP A 17 11.78 6.42 2.95
C TRP A 17 12.30 7.76 2.42
N ASP A 18 12.75 8.68 3.29
CA ASP A 18 13.48 9.87 2.87
C ASP A 18 14.84 9.51 2.24
N ALA A 19 15.56 8.54 2.79
CA ALA A 19 16.84 8.08 2.26
C ALA A 19 16.71 7.30 0.95
N TRP A 20 15.67 6.47 0.81
CA TRP A 20 15.44 5.63 -0.37
C TRP A 20 14.75 6.36 -1.54
N ALA A 21 14.22 7.55 -1.33
CA ALA A 21 13.46 8.26 -2.36
C ALA A 21 14.19 8.38 -3.71
N PRO A 22 15.52 8.62 -3.79
CA PRO A 22 16.22 8.67 -5.08
C PRO A 22 16.15 7.36 -5.85
N ASP A 23 16.23 6.21 -5.17
CA ASP A 23 16.23 4.88 -5.80
C ASP A 23 14.85 4.50 -6.34
N TRP A 24 13.79 5.13 -5.80
CA TRP A 24 12.41 4.91 -6.22
C TRP A 24 11.93 5.85 -7.32
N PHE A 25 12.71 6.89 -7.66
CA PHE A 25 12.31 7.88 -8.65
C PHE A 25 12.09 7.27 -10.04
N GLU A 26 13.05 6.50 -10.56
CA GLU A 26 12.97 5.88 -11.87
C GLU A 26 11.80 4.88 -11.96
N ARG A 27 11.57 4.10 -10.91
CA ARG A 27 10.41 3.18 -10.84
C ARG A 27 9.09 3.93 -10.88
N GLY A 28 9.01 5.04 -10.13
CA GLY A 28 7.87 5.94 -10.16
C GLY A 28 7.63 6.53 -11.54
N GLU A 29 8.67 7.01 -12.21
CA GLU A 29 8.59 7.55 -13.57
C GLU A 29 8.05 6.53 -14.57
N HIS A 30 8.55 5.28 -14.52
CA HIS A 30 8.02 4.20 -15.35
C HIS A 30 6.54 3.92 -15.08
N ALA A 31 6.11 3.93 -13.81
CA ALA A 31 4.71 3.74 -13.45
C ALA A 31 3.83 4.91 -13.94
N TRP A 32 4.31 6.15 -13.80
CA TRP A 32 3.63 7.33 -14.32
C TRP A 32 3.45 7.31 -15.85
N ALA A 33 4.42 6.76 -16.58
CA ALA A 33 4.37 6.66 -18.05
C ALA A 33 3.39 5.60 -18.55
N LYS A 34 2.95 4.66 -17.72
CA LYS A 34 2.03 3.61 -18.14
C LYS A 34 0.65 4.17 -18.48
N THR A 35 0.06 3.61 -19.52
CA THR A 35 -1.29 3.95 -19.99
C THR A 35 -2.38 3.22 -19.21
N GLU A 36 -2.03 2.08 -18.61
CA GLU A 36 -2.89 1.26 -17.77
C GLU A 36 -2.24 1.08 -16.39
N PRO A 37 -3.00 1.15 -15.28
CA PRO A 37 -2.50 0.77 -13.96
C PRO A 37 -1.96 -0.67 -13.95
N CYS A 38 -0.87 -0.87 -13.21
CA CYS A 38 -0.28 -2.20 -13.01
C CYS A 38 0.09 -2.38 -11.54
N TRP A 39 -0.26 -3.52 -10.98
CA TRP A 39 -0.21 -3.76 -9.56
C TRP A 39 0.91 -4.72 -9.16
N GLY A 40 1.48 -4.42 -8.01
CA GLY A 40 2.39 -5.29 -7.31
C GLY A 40 3.75 -5.46 -7.96
N ILE A 41 4.52 -6.37 -7.40
CA ILE A 41 5.91 -6.61 -7.77
C ILE A 41 6.07 -7.24 -9.16
N HIS A 42 5.03 -7.90 -9.66
CA HIS A 42 5.01 -8.51 -11.00
C HIS A 42 4.29 -7.62 -12.03
N GLN A 43 3.89 -6.40 -11.66
CA GLN A 43 3.29 -5.40 -12.56
C GLN A 43 2.07 -5.94 -13.32
N ILE A 44 1.16 -6.62 -12.62
CA ILE A 44 -0.04 -7.23 -13.20
C ILE A 44 -1.01 -6.13 -13.64
N PRO A 45 -1.47 -6.13 -14.91
CA PRO A 45 -2.37 -5.09 -15.41
C PRO A 45 -3.70 -5.00 -14.65
N GLU A 46 -4.26 -3.79 -14.55
CA GLU A 46 -5.59 -3.57 -13.95
C GLU A 46 -6.67 -4.40 -14.63
N SER A 47 -6.60 -4.58 -15.94
CA SER A 47 -7.52 -5.43 -16.71
C SER A 47 -7.55 -6.90 -16.28
N GLU A 48 -6.52 -7.38 -15.58
CA GLU A 48 -6.46 -8.73 -15.02
C GLU A 48 -6.86 -8.78 -13.54
N VAL A 49 -6.63 -7.71 -12.78
CA VAL A 49 -6.83 -7.68 -11.32
C VAL A 49 -8.17 -7.05 -10.93
N GLY A 50 -8.55 -5.94 -11.59
CA GLY A 50 -9.83 -5.28 -11.38
C GLY A 50 -9.95 -4.51 -10.05
N LEU A 51 -8.85 -3.98 -9.49
CA LEU A 51 -8.90 -3.24 -8.21
C LEU A 51 -9.71 -1.95 -8.31
N LEU A 52 -9.75 -1.34 -9.49
CA LEU A 52 -10.44 -0.09 -9.75
C LEU A 52 -11.81 -0.29 -10.42
N GLU A 53 -12.27 -1.52 -10.65
CA GLU A 53 -13.59 -1.76 -11.27
C GLU A 53 -14.75 -1.10 -10.51
N ARG A 54 -14.63 -1.01 -9.18
CA ARG A 54 -15.63 -0.38 -8.31
C ARG A 54 -15.32 1.08 -8.01
N PHE A 55 -14.26 1.62 -8.60
CA PHE A 55 -13.93 3.04 -8.49
C PHE A 55 -14.94 3.85 -9.31
N SER A 56 -15.60 4.81 -8.65
CA SER A 56 -16.38 5.84 -9.30
C SER A 56 -15.67 7.19 -9.16
N GLN A 57 -15.94 8.12 -10.03
CA GLN A 57 -15.43 9.48 -9.88
C GLN A 57 -15.80 10.05 -8.50
N GLY A 58 -14.85 10.69 -7.85
CA GLY A 58 -15.04 11.24 -6.51
C GLY A 58 -13.75 11.70 -5.87
N LYS A 59 -13.85 12.06 -4.60
CA LYS A 59 -12.69 12.44 -3.78
C LYS A 59 -11.96 11.18 -3.34
N VAL A 60 -10.68 11.12 -3.66
CA VAL A 60 -9.81 9.97 -3.38
C VAL A 60 -8.71 10.36 -2.43
N ILE A 61 -8.32 9.45 -1.55
CA ILE A 61 -7.09 9.55 -0.77
C ILE A 61 -6.21 8.35 -1.05
N GLU A 62 -4.93 8.59 -1.38
CA GLU A 62 -3.89 7.56 -1.44
C GLU A 62 -3.04 7.65 -0.19
N LEU A 63 -2.96 6.54 0.55
CA LEU A 63 -2.28 6.42 1.83
C LEU A 63 -0.89 5.80 1.67
N GLY A 64 0.16 6.59 1.87
CA GLY A 64 1.53 6.22 1.55
C GLY A 64 1.76 6.28 0.04
N CYS A 65 1.55 7.46 -0.56
CA CYS A 65 1.54 7.61 -2.02
C CYS A 65 2.93 7.55 -2.68
N GLY A 66 4.00 7.68 -1.93
CA GLY A 66 5.35 7.67 -2.46
C GLY A 66 5.53 8.67 -3.60
N THR A 67 5.85 8.18 -4.78
CA THR A 67 6.00 8.98 -6.02
C THR A 67 4.66 9.38 -6.66
N GLY A 68 3.51 8.94 -6.12
CA GLY A 68 2.17 9.38 -6.52
C GLY A 68 1.63 8.76 -7.81
N TYR A 69 2.15 7.62 -8.26
CA TYR A 69 1.73 7.00 -9.52
C TYR A 69 0.28 6.49 -9.48
N VAL A 70 -0.19 5.95 -8.34
CA VAL A 70 -1.59 5.51 -8.21
C VAL A 70 -2.52 6.71 -8.25
N SER A 71 -2.18 7.80 -7.54
CA SER A 71 -2.91 9.07 -7.64
C SER A 71 -2.95 9.60 -9.08
N ALA A 72 -1.86 9.47 -9.85
CA ALA A 72 -1.83 9.86 -11.25
C ALA A 72 -2.78 9.02 -12.11
N TRP A 73 -2.81 7.71 -11.91
CA TRP A 73 -3.76 6.83 -12.61
C TRP A 73 -5.21 7.19 -12.27
N LEU A 74 -5.52 7.38 -10.98
CA LEU A 74 -6.86 7.77 -10.54
C LEU A 74 -7.29 9.13 -11.05
N SER A 75 -6.35 10.09 -11.16
CA SER A 75 -6.62 11.39 -11.76
C SER A 75 -6.97 11.27 -13.25
N ARG A 76 -6.25 10.43 -14.01
CA ARG A 76 -6.55 10.14 -15.42
C ARG A 76 -7.90 9.45 -15.61
N LEU A 77 -8.35 8.69 -14.61
CA LEU A 77 -9.68 8.06 -14.59
C LEU A 77 -10.80 9.02 -14.13
N GLY A 78 -10.48 10.29 -13.90
CA GLY A 78 -11.46 11.33 -13.53
C GLY A 78 -11.73 11.43 -12.03
N GLY A 79 -10.90 10.84 -11.19
CA GLY A 79 -10.91 11.03 -9.75
C GLY A 79 -10.26 12.35 -9.33
N TYR A 80 -10.51 12.75 -8.08
CA TYR A 80 -9.87 13.91 -7.43
C TYR A 80 -8.97 13.43 -6.28
N PRO A 81 -7.77 12.90 -6.60
CA PRO A 81 -6.91 12.31 -5.58
C PRO A 81 -6.21 13.36 -4.74
N ILE A 82 -5.95 13.00 -3.48
CA ILE A 82 -4.95 13.62 -2.61
C ILE A 82 -3.95 12.51 -2.25
N GLY A 83 -2.68 12.69 -2.62
CA GLY A 83 -1.61 11.79 -2.21
C GLY A 83 -1.10 12.19 -0.83
N VAL A 84 -1.11 11.26 0.11
CA VAL A 84 -0.56 11.45 1.47
C VAL A 84 0.66 10.58 1.64
N ASP A 85 1.76 11.15 2.11
CA ASP A 85 2.96 10.39 2.44
C ASP A 85 3.69 10.99 3.64
N ASN A 86 4.33 10.13 4.41
CA ASN A 86 5.12 10.51 5.57
C ASN A 86 6.54 10.96 5.21
N SER A 87 7.03 10.68 3.98
CA SER A 87 8.33 11.08 3.46
C SER A 87 8.24 12.37 2.63
N ARG A 88 8.99 13.39 3.03
CA ARG A 88 9.11 14.62 2.25
C ARG A 88 9.90 14.42 0.97
N ALA A 89 10.85 13.52 0.97
CA ALA A 89 11.67 13.23 -0.20
C ALA A 89 10.83 12.53 -1.28
N GLN A 90 9.99 11.55 -0.90
CA GLN A 90 9.03 10.92 -1.82
C GLN A 90 8.06 11.94 -2.42
N LEU A 91 7.50 12.84 -1.61
CA LEU A 91 6.62 13.90 -2.13
C LEU A 91 7.36 14.91 -3.02
N THR A 92 8.66 15.09 -2.85
CA THR A 92 9.48 15.89 -3.77
C THR A 92 9.61 15.20 -5.12
N SER A 93 9.87 13.91 -5.13
CA SER A 93 9.87 13.06 -6.33
C SER A 93 8.50 13.10 -7.04
N ALA A 94 7.41 12.98 -6.29
CA ALA A 94 6.05 13.08 -6.82
C ALA A 94 5.79 14.43 -7.52
N ARG A 95 6.22 15.56 -6.92
CA ARG A 95 6.09 16.90 -7.55
C ARG A 95 6.90 17.05 -8.83
N GLN A 96 8.09 16.45 -8.89
CA GLN A 96 8.89 16.43 -10.12
C GLN A 96 8.17 15.68 -11.23
N LEU A 97 7.60 14.51 -10.91
CA LEU A 97 6.82 13.71 -11.86
C LEU A 97 5.53 14.41 -12.28
N GLN A 98 4.82 15.08 -11.37
CA GLN A 98 3.67 15.94 -11.71
C GLN A 98 4.06 17.00 -12.77
N SER A 99 5.20 17.63 -12.59
CA SER A 99 5.69 18.65 -13.54
C SER A 99 6.10 18.02 -14.89
N GLN A 100 6.73 16.86 -14.85
CA GLN A 100 7.19 16.16 -16.05
C GLN A 100 6.03 15.65 -16.92
N PHE A 101 4.96 15.16 -16.28
CA PHE A 101 3.79 14.60 -16.96
C PHE A 101 2.63 15.59 -17.11
N ASP A 102 2.82 16.85 -16.71
CA ASP A 102 1.78 17.92 -16.71
C ASP A 102 0.45 17.45 -16.10
N LEU A 103 0.53 16.76 -14.97
CA LEU A 103 -0.63 16.22 -14.25
C LEU A 103 -0.50 16.54 -12.76
N HIS A 104 -1.38 17.40 -12.24
CA HIS A 104 -1.30 17.93 -10.90
C HIS A 104 -2.49 17.53 -10.02
N PHE A 105 -2.19 17.13 -8.81
CA PHE A 105 -3.14 16.89 -7.72
C PHE A 105 -2.48 17.24 -6.38
N PRO A 106 -3.26 17.50 -5.31
CA PRO A 106 -2.70 17.80 -4.00
C PRO A 106 -1.81 16.68 -3.44
N LEU A 107 -0.67 17.07 -2.87
CA LEU A 107 0.25 16.20 -2.15
C LEU A 107 0.40 16.72 -0.72
N LEU A 108 0.18 15.88 0.26
CA LEU A 108 0.18 16.22 1.67
C LEU A 108 1.22 15.41 2.44
N HIS A 109 2.12 16.10 3.15
CA HIS A 109 3.02 15.47 4.10
C HIS A 109 2.28 15.22 5.42
N ALA A 110 1.85 13.99 5.65
CA ALA A 110 1.14 13.59 6.85
C ALA A 110 1.33 12.09 7.13
N ASP A 111 0.96 11.70 8.34
CA ASP A 111 0.94 10.32 8.79
C ASP A 111 -0.43 9.69 8.47
N ALA A 112 -0.44 8.52 7.84
CA ALA A 112 -1.67 7.79 7.52
C ALA A 112 -2.36 7.22 8.77
N GLU A 113 -1.66 7.13 9.89
CA GLU A 113 -2.22 6.73 11.19
C GLU A 113 -2.96 7.90 11.89
N GLN A 114 -2.75 9.14 11.42
CA GLN A 114 -3.39 10.35 11.96
C GLN A 114 -3.59 11.39 10.86
N LEU A 115 -4.65 11.24 10.08
CA LEU A 115 -4.93 12.08 8.92
C LEU A 115 -5.53 13.44 9.32
N PRO A 116 -5.05 14.56 8.76
CA PRO A 116 -5.56 15.89 9.08
C PRO A 116 -6.84 16.23 8.29
N PHE A 117 -7.75 15.30 8.19
CA PHE A 117 -9.04 15.47 7.51
C PHE A 117 -10.19 15.25 8.50
N ILE A 118 -11.29 15.92 8.26
CA ILE A 118 -12.55 15.68 8.99
C ILE A 118 -13.15 14.33 8.54
N ASP A 119 -14.00 13.79 9.37
CA ASP A 119 -14.71 12.54 9.08
C ASP A 119 -15.45 12.62 7.74
N GLU A 120 -15.60 11.49 7.07
CA GLU A 120 -16.44 11.32 5.88
C GLU A 120 -16.08 12.28 4.71
N SER A 121 -14.78 12.53 4.52
CA SER A 121 -14.25 13.45 3.50
C SER A 121 -14.08 12.83 2.13
N PHE A 122 -13.93 11.50 2.05
CA PHE A 122 -13.53 10.79 0.84
C PHE A 122 -14.54 9.72 0.42
N ASP A 123 -14.62 9.48 -0.88
CA ASP A 123 -15.44 8.45 -1.49
C ASP A 123 -14.67 7.13 -1.67
N PHE A 124 -13.34 7.24 -1.82
CA PHE A 124 -12.45 6.12 -2.07
C PHE A 124 -11.10 6.35 -1.40
N ALA A 125 -10.54 5.31 -0.81
CA ALA A 125 -9.19 5.28 -0.27
C ALA A 125 -8.41 4.12 -0.88
N ILE A 126 -7.13 4.33 -1.13
CA ILE A 126 -6.26 3.28 -1.66
C ILE A 126 -4.88 3.33 -1.00
N SER A 127 -4.26 2.16 -0.85
CA SER A 127 -2.88 2.03 -0.44
C SER A 127 -2.23 0.85 -1.16
N GLU A 128 -1.28 1.13 -2.01
CA GLU A 128 -0.46 0.11 -2.68
C GLU A 128 0.92 0.12 -2.03
N TYR A 129 1.21 -0.92 -1.24
CA TYR A 129 2.39 -1.05 -0.38
C TYR A 129 2.59 0.06 0.68
N GLY A 130 2.07 1.25 0.51
CA GLY A 130 2.23 2.39 1.41
C GLY A 130 1.81 2.10 2.85
N ALA A 131 0.67 2.65 3.30
CA ALA A 131 0.16 2.38 4.65
C ALA A 131 -0.14 0.89 4.89
N ALA A 132 -0.42 0.13 3.81
CA ALA A 132 -0.80 -1.28 3.90
C ALA A 132 0.26 -2.18 4.59
N ILE A 133 1.55 -1.78 4.55
CA ILE A 133 2.63 -2.53 5.20
C ILE A 133 3.50 -1.66 6.13
N TRP A 134 3.55 -0.33 5.96
CA TRP A 134 4.44 0.55 6.71
C TRP A 134 3.79 1.26 7.90
N CYS A 135 2.46 1.13 8.04
CA CYS A 135 1.70 1.69 9.15
C CYS A 135 1.08 0.60 10.02
N ASP A 136 0.94 0.87 11.32
CA ASP A 136 0.24 -0.07 12.22
C ASP A 136 -1.22 -0.22 11.78
N PRO A 137 -1.66 -1.43 11.37
CA PRO A 137 -3.02 -1.66 10.91
C PRO A 137 -4.08 -1.31 11.95
N TYR A 138 -3.75 -1.42 13.23
CA TYR A 138 -4.65 -1.04 14.32
C TYR A 138 -4.82 0.47 14.48
N GLN A 139 -4.01 1.28 13.76
CA GLN A 139 -4.11 2.73 13.72
C GLN A 139 -4.65 3.22 12.37
N TRP A 140 -4.00 2.83 11.25
CA TRP A 140 -4.36 3.40 9.95
C TRP A 140 -5.69 2.89 9.38
N ILE A 141 -6.10 1.62 9.67
CA ILE A 141 -7.38 1.08 9.16
C ILE A 141 -8.58 1.79 9.80
N PRO A 142 -8.66 2.00 11.14
CA PRO A 142 -9.69 2.83 11.75
C PRO A 142 -9.68 4.28 11.24
N GLU A 143 -8.50 4.83 10.97
CA GLU A 143 -8.36 6.19 10.47
C GLU A 143 -8.84 6.31 9.02
N ALA A 144 -8.53 5.32 8.17
CA ALA A 144 -9.11 5.22 6.82
C ALA A 144 -10.64 5.10 6.87
N ALA A 145 -11.17 4.31 7.80
CA ALA A 145 -12.61 4.21 8.02
C ALA A 145 -13.23 5.56 8.43
N ARG A 146 -12.55 6.31 9.32
CA ARG A 146 -13.03 7.62 9.78
C ARG A 146 -13.19 8.61 8.63
N VAL A 147 -12.19 8.69 7.76
CA VAL A 147 -12.19 9.68 6.67
C VAL A 147 -13.03 9.27 5.46
N LEU A 148 -13.39 8.00 5.33
CA LEU A 148 -14.28 7.53 4.27
C LEU A 148 -15.75 7.80 4.64
N ARG A 149 -16.57 8.13 3.65
CA ARG A 149 -18.02 8.21 3.78
C ARG A 149 -18.66 6.84 3.92
N PRO A 150 -19.85 6.72 4.54
CA PRO A 150 -20.64 5.49 4.44
C PRO A 150 -20.81 5.08 2.97
N GLY A 151 -20.60 3.79 2.67
CA GLY A 151 -20.57 3.27 1.30
C GLY A 151 -19.27 3.49 0.53
N GLY A 152 -18.35 4.31 1.04
CA GLY A 152 -17.00 4.48 0.48
C GLY A 152 -16.17 3.20 0.58
N ARG A 153 -15.20 3.05 -0.30
CA ARG A 153 -14.34 1.85 -0.36
C ARG A 153 -12.91 2.17 0.01
N LEU A 154 -12.30 1.21 0.69
CA LEU A 154 -10.86 1.12 0.86
C LEU A 154 -10.35 -0.08 0.06
N VAL A 155 -9.36 0.17 -0.80
CA VAL A 155 -8.59 -0.86 -1.50
C VAL A 155 -7.16 -0.79 -1.00
N PHE A 156 -6.58 -1.92 -0.61
CA PHE A 156 -5.18 -1.94 -0.23
C PHE A 156 -4.50 -3.23 -0.66
N LEU A 157 -3.26 -3.10 -1.10
CA LEU A 157 -2.43 -4.16 -1.62
C LEU A 157 -1.09 -4.18 -0.89
N GLY A 158 -0.60 -5.37 -0.61
CA GLY A 158 0.72 -5.61 -0.01
C GLY A 158 1.08 -7.08 -0.02
N ASN A 159 2.12 -7.41 0.73
CA ASN A 159 2.55 -8.79 0.90
C ASN A 159 1.43 -9.68 1.45
N SER A 160 1.28 -10.87 0.88
CA SER A 160 0.32 -11.84 1.40
C SER A 160 0.74 -12.39 2.75
N THR A 161 -0.23 -12.85 3.53
CA THR A 161 0.05 -13.62 4.74
C THR A 161 0.95 -14.83 4.44
N GLN A 162 0.75 -15.48 3.28
CA GLN A 162 1.50 -16.67 2.88
C GLN A 162 2.99 -16.38 2.65
N VAL A 163 3.32 -15.31 1.91
CA VAL A 163 4.72 -14.95 1.66
C VAL A 163 5.43 -14.56 2.96
N MET A 164 4.76 -13.81 3.84
CA MET A 164 5.33 -13.38 5.10
C MET A 164 5.63 -14.55 6.06
N LEU A 165 4.92 -15.65 5.95
CA LEU A 165 5.21 -16.88 6.68
C LEU A 165 6.36 -17.69 6.05
N SER A 166 6.69 -17.44 4.78
CA SER A 166 7.58 -18.27 3.96
C SER A 166 8.95 -17.64 3.68
N VAL A 167 9.05 -16.31 3.82
CA VAL A 167 10.33 -15.58 3.70
C VAL A 167 11.19 -15.86 4.94
N PRO A 168 12.46 -16.28 4.79
CA PRO A 168 13.37 -16.46 5.91
C PRO A 168 13.75 -15.12 6.56
N ASP A 169 14.24 -15.18 7.80
CA ASP A 169 14.70 -13.97 8.53
C ASP A 169 16.08 -13.51 8.03
N ASP A 170 16.84 -14.39 7.43
CA ASP A 170 18.10 -14.12 6.74
C ASP A 170 17.85 -13.89 5.23
N ASP A 171 18.87 -13.42 4.53
CA ASP A 171 18.80 -13.18 3.08
C ASP A 171 18.33 -14.41 2.30
N GLY A 172 17.28 -14.24 1.52
CA GLY A 172 16.81 -15.28 0.60
C GLY A 172 15.34 -15.18 0.25
N PRO A 173 14.94 -15.84 -0.85
CA PRO A 173 13.55 -15.82 -1.29
C PRO A 173 12.68 -16.76 -0.43
N ALA A 174 11.39 -16.50 -0.46
CA ALA A 174 10.35 -17.33 0.14
C ALA A 174 10.53 -18.81 -0.27
N THR A 175 10.38 -19.68 0.70
CA THR A 175 10.51 -21.13 0.55
C THR A 175 9.15 -21.83 0.72
N THR A 176 9.15 -23.16 0.75
CA THR A 176 7.96 -23.95 1.08
C THR A 176 7.86 -24.29 2.58
N LEU A 177 8.77 -23.75 3.38
CA LEU A 177 8.79 -23.95 4.82
C LEU A 177 8.21 -22.71 5.51
N LEU A 178 7.43 -22.93 6.56
CA LEU A 178 7.00 -21.85 7.43
C LEU A 178 8.16 -21.44 8.34
N GLN A 179 8.51 -20.17 8.28
CA GLN A 179 9.67 -19.61 9.00
C GLN A 179 9.30 -19.07 10.39
N ARG A 180 8.01 -18.70 10.57
CA ARG A 180 7.56 -18.06 11.81
C ARG A 180 6.11 -18.42 12.15
N PRO A 181 5.69 -18.24 13.42
CA PRO A 181 4.30 -18.42 13.83
C PRO A 181 3.36 -17.41 13.14
N GLN A 182 2.21 -17.89 12.69
CA GLN A 182 1.15 -17.01 12.16
C GLN A 182 0.38 -16.30 13.27
N PHE A 183 0.17 -16.97 14.42
CA PHE A 183 -0.56 -16.40 15.53
C PHE A 183 0.26 -15.29 16.20
N GLY A 184 -0.34 -14.10 16.33
CA GLY A 184 0.32 -12.93 16.89
C GLY A 184 1.22 -12.18 15.89
N MET A 185 1.18 -12.53 14.60
CA MET A 185 1.88 -11.79 13.56
C MET A 185 1.34 -10.35 13.53
N HIS A 186 2.23 -9.37 13.66
CA HIS A 186 1.88 -7.95 13.68
C HIS A 186 3.05 -7.10 13.20
N LYS A 187 3.99 -6.77 14.08
CA LYS A 187 5.17 -5.96 13.79
C LYS A 187 6.31 -6.88 13.34
N MET A 188 6.95 -6.52 12.22
CA MET A 188 8.13 -7.20 11.71
C MET A 188 9.29 -6.24 11.53
N GLU A 189 10.48 -6.71 11.88
CA GLU A 189 11.75 -6.00 11.76
C GLU A 189 12.76 -7.00 11.21
N TRP A 190 13.52 -6.59 10.19
CA TRP A 190 14.51 -7.43 9.53
C TRP A 190 15.91 -6.99 9.95
N ASP A 191 16.85 -7.93 10.03
CA ASP A 191 18.20 -7.65 10.55
C ASP A 191 18.97 -6.64 9.68
N ASP A 192 18.72 -6.62 8.38
CA ASP A 192 19.40 -5.80 7.37
C ASP A 192 18.53 -4.62 6.87
N ASP A 193 17.26 -4.53 7.28
CA ASP A 193 16.36 -3.43 6.96
C ASP A 193 15.99 -2.64 8.24
N PRO A 194 16.37 -1.36 8.33
CA PRO A 194 16.02 -0.55 9.49
C PRO A 194 14.53 -0.19 9.59
N GLY A 195 13.71 -0.57 8.60
CA GLY A 195 12.28 -0.35 8.55
C GLY A 195 11.48 -1.15 9.58
N VAL A 196 10.24 -0.79 9.70
CA VAL A 196 9.24 -1.52 10.49
C VAL A 196 8.06 -1.79 9.61
N GLU A 197 7.80 -3.06 9.36
CA GLU A 197 6.63 -3.52 8.61
C GLU A 197 5.55 -4.08 9.53
N PHE A 198 4.32 -4.08 9.02
CA PHE A 198 3.18 -4.62 9.76
C PHE A 198 2.38 -5.58 8.89
N HIS A 199 2.20 -6.79 9.40
CA HIS A 199 1.46 -7.84 8.71
C HIS A 199 0.52 -8.55 9.69
N LEU A 200 -0.68 -8.87 9.25
CA LEU A 200 -1.66 -9.60 10.06
C LEU A 200 -2.02 -10.92 9.41
N SER A 201 -2.42 -11.88 10.23
CA SER A 201 -3.13 -13.05 9.72
C SER A 201 -4.46 -12.63 9.08
N HIS A 202 -4.98 -13.40 8.13
CA HIS A 202 -6.30 -13.12 7.52
C HIS A 202 -7.40 -13.02 8.58
N GLY A 203 -7.36 -13.89 9.60
CA GLY A 203 -8.35 -13.87 10.68
C GLY A 203 -8.34 -12.58 11.51
N ASP A 204 -7.12 -12.09 11.84
CA ASP A 204 -6.98 -10.84 12.60
C ASP A 204 -7.32 -9.63 11.72
N ARG A 205 -6.92 -9.65 10.45
CA ARG A 205 -7.25 -8.58 9.49
C ARG A 205 -8.76 -8.46 9.27
N ILE A 206 -9.46 -9.57 9.02
CA ILE A 206 -10.93 -9.57 8.88
C ILE A 206 -11.61 -9.05 10.15
N ARG A 207 -11.13 -9.48 11.33
CA ARG A 207 -11.67 -9.02 12.60
C ARG A 207 -11.50 -7.50 12.76
N LEU A 208 -10.30 -6.99 12.48
CA LEU A 208 -9.99 -5.57 12.57
C LEU A 208 -10.83 -4.74 11.59
N LEU A 209 -10.91 -5.15 10.31
CA LEU A 209 -11.73 -4.48 9.31
C LEU A 209 -13.19 -4.37 9.75
N ARG A 210 -13.77 -5.46 10.24
CA ARG A 210 -15.15 -5.46 10.72
C ARG A 210 -15.35 -4.59 11.96
N GLN A 211 -14.41 -4.59 12.91
CA GLN A 211 -14.45 -3.72 14.10
C GLN A 211 -14.32 -2.24 13.71
N SER A 212 -13.63 -1.94 12.62
CA SER A 212 -13.49 -0.57 12.08
C SER A 212 -14.69 -0.13 11.21
N GLY A 213 -15.74 -0.95 11.09
CA GLY A 213 -16.94 -0.61 10.33
C GLY A 213 -16.85 -0.92 8.83
N PHE A 214 -15.96 -1.83 8.44
CA PHE A 214 -15.89 -2.31 7.06
C PHE A 214 -16.59 -3.67 6.86
N GLU A 215 -17.24 -3.81 5.73
CA GLU A 215 -17.60 -5.08 5.14
C GLU A 215 -16.51 -5.50 4.14
N VAL A 216 -16.00 -6.72 4.26
CA VAL A 216 -15.04 -7.28 3.30
C VAL A 216 -15.81 -7.71 2.06
N GLU A 217 -15.59 -7.03 0.94
CA GLU A 217 -16.22 -7.36 -0.34
C GLU A 217 -15.43 -8.44 -1.07
N GLU A 218 -14.07 -8.33 -1.06
CA GLU A 218 -13.22 -9.25 -1.79
C GLU A 218 -11.80 -9.32 -1.20
N LEU A 219 -11.17 -10.47 -1.30
CA LEU A 219 -9.74 -10.71 -1.14
C LEU A 219 -9.24 -11.32 -2.45
N ILE A 220 -8.31 -10.64 -3.11
CA ILE A 220 -7.70 -11.07 -4.36
C ILE A 220 -6.26 -11.49 -4.07
N GLU A 221 -5.94 -12.75 -4.30
CA GLU A 221 -4.57 -13.24 -4.30
C GLU A 221 -3.97 -12.98 -5.68
N LEU A 222 -2.93 -12.14 -5.77
CA LEU A 222 -2.35 -11.76 -7.04
C LEU A 222 -1.56 -12.93 -7.64
N TYR A 223 -1.84 -13.20 -8.90
CA TYR A 223 -1.20 -14.26 -9.67
C TYR A 223 -0.41 -13.66 -10.84
N PRO A 224 0.92 -13.87 -10.93
CA PRO A 224 1.70 -13.41 -12.07
C PRO A 224 1.19 -14.00 -13.39
N SER A 225 1.01 -13.19 -14.41
CA SER A 225 0.60 -13.66 -15.74
C SER A 225 1.69 -14.55 -16.37
N SER A 226 1.33 -15.23 -17.47
CA SER A 226 2.29 -16.05 -18.23
C SER A 226 3.49 -15.24 -18.73
N ASP A 227 3.26 -13.97 -19.01
CA ASP A 227 4.26 -13.06 -19.60
C ASP A 227 5.03 -12.27 -18.55
N SER A 228 4.71 -12.45 -17.24
CA SER A 228 5.44 -11.81 -16.15
C SER A 228 6.90 -12.27 -16.12
N SER A 229 7.79 -11.30 -15.90
CA SER A 229 9.23 -11.52 -15.68
C SER A 229 9.54 -11.63 -14.18
N GLU A 230 10.77 -12.02 -13.86
CA GLU A 230 11.27 -11.96 -12.48
C GLU A 230 11.11 -10.55 -11.90
N SER A 231 10.70 -10.51 -10.66
CA SER A 231 10.63 -9.27 -9.89
C SER A 231 12.04 -8.72 -9.60
N PRO A 232 12.23 -7.40 -9.52
CA PRO A 232 13.48 -6.83 -9.01
C PRO A 232 13.68 -7.08 -7.51
N TYR A 233 12.65 -7.56 -6.81
CA TYR A 233 12.72 -7.87 -5.39
C TYR A 233 13.19 -9.31 -5.17
N THR A 234 14.13 -9.50 -4.26
CA THR A 234 14.82 -10.78 -4.04
C THR A 234 14.10 -11.72 -3.07
N TYR A 235 13.12 -11.20 -2.31
CA TYR A 235 12.42 -11.98 -1.29
C TYR A 235 11.43 -13.02 -1.84
N VAL A 236 11.14 -13.00 -3.15
CA VAL A 236 10.29 -13.99 -3.81
C VAL A 236 10.70 -14.21 -5.27
N THR A 237 10.72 -15.46 -5.72
CA THR A 237 10.95 -15.80 -7.12
C THR A 237 9.64 -15.91 -7.89
N LEU A 238 9.67 -15.68 -9.20
CA LEU A 238 8.51 -15.86 -10.06
C LEU A 238 7.96 -17.29 -10.04
N ASP A 239 8.86 -18.30 -9.95
CA ASP A 239 8.44 -19.72 -9.84
C ASP A 239 7.68 -19.98 -8.54
N TRP A 240 8.05 -19.33 -7.44
CA TRP A 240 7.31 -19.40 -6.18
C TRP A 240 5.96 -18.69 -6.30
N ALA A 241 5.96 -17.44 -6.80
CA ALA A 241 4.76 -16.62 -6.95
C ALA A 241 3.70 -17.21 -7.89
N ARG A 242 4.11 -18.08 -8.82
CA ARG A 242 3.20 -18.85 -9.67
C ARG A 242 2.52 -20.03 -8.98
N LYS A 243 2.89 -20.34 -7.75
CA LYS A 243 2.35 -21.48 -6.99
C LYS A 243 1.64 -21.05 -5.71
N TRP A 244 2.09 -19.94 -5.14
CA TRP A 244 1.55 -19.38 -3.91
C TRP A 244 1.45 -17.85 -4.02
N PRO A 245 0.44 -17.23 -3.41
CA PRO A 245 0.29 -15.79 -3.50
C PRO A 245 1.47 -15.08 -2.81
N ALA A 246 2.21 -14.25 -3.56
CA ALA A 246 3.21 -13.34 -3.00
C ALA A 246 2.56 -12.06 -2.46
N GLU A 247 1.47 -11.68 -3.08
CA GLU A 247 0.75 -10.45 -2.82
C GLU A 247 -0.75 -10.70 -2.71
N GLU A 248 -1.42 -9.86 -1.93
CA GLU A 248 -2.86 -9.89 -1.78
C GLU A 248 -3.43 -8.47 -1.77
N ALA A 249 -4.60 -8.31 -2.38
CA ALA A 249 -5.36 -7.07 -2.38
C ALA A 249 -6.71 -7.28 -1.68
N TRP A 250 -7.08 -6.32 -0.86
CA TRP A 250 -8.32 -6.29 -0.11
C TRP A 250 -9.22 -5.19 -0.62
N ILE A 251 -10.46 -5.52 -0.92
CA ILE A 251 -11.51 -4.56 -1.26
C ILE A 251 -12.54 -4.60 -0.15
N VAL A 252 -12.70 -3.47 0.53
CA VAL A 252 -13.60 -3.37 1.67
C VAL A 252 -14.47 -2.12 1.55
N ARG A 253 -15.71 -2.19 2.01
CA ARG A 253 -16.69 -1.12 1.95
C ARG A 253 -17.08 -0.65 3.35
N LYS A 254 -17.06 0.65 3.59
CA LYS A 254 -17.55 1.23 4.85
C LYS A 254 -19.07 1.07 4.94
N THR A 255 -19.55 0.53 6.05
CA THR A 255 -20.97 0.33 6.34
C THR A 255 -21.63 1.56 6.90
#